data_68027244b8ba924290ea747b3fb439d3
#
_entry.id   68027244b8ba924290ea747b3fb439d3
#
_cell.length_a   1.000
_cell.length_b   1.000
_cell.length_c   1.000
_cell.angle_alpha   90.00
_cell.angle_beta   90.00
_cell.angle_gamma   90.00
#
_symmetry.space_group_name_H-M   'P 1'
#
loop_
_entity.id
_entity.type
_entity.pdbx_description
1 polymer ?
#
loop_
_entity_poly.entity_id
_entity_poly.type
_entity_poly.pdbx_seq_one_letter_code
_entity_poly.pdbx_strand_id
1 'polypeptide(L)'
;MNFNQQLTIIQSLISDADEDVRLDCPFCNNINTLKIQRDNNSLFWYCFHASCSAKGKHEGKISMKQIYDTVVTKEKEKEKPFLPPRSFISIHSEKKCQEYLKKNNCVQAKEKGKASFMYDVKQHRIVFLIKEKEKVKGAIGRGLNAQVYPKWFIYGEKSYPFICGDNDIGILVEDCASACAVSSLYSGIALMGTSLPDSYIPVLKKKFKKVIVALDRDATAKAFDISNQLRYYVESEVKILEDDLKYYNESKIKELFNG
;
A
#
# COMPACT_ATOMS: atom_id res chain seq x y z
N MET A 1 13.35 -32.59 28.13
CA MET A 1 14.41 -31.58 27.81
C MET A 1 13.86 -30.20 28.11
N ASN A 2 14.62 -29.34 28.78
CA ASN A 2 14.16 -27.99 29.12
C ASN A 2 14.36 -27.01 27.93
N PHE A 3 13.77 -25.82 28.03
CA PHE A 3 13.79 -24.80 26.97
C PHE A 3 15.23 -24.41 26.56
N ASN A 4 16.13 -24.18 27.52
CA ASN A 4 17.51 -23.75 27.23
C ASN A 4 18.31 -24.81 26.48
N GLN A 5 18.11 -26.09 26.82
CA GLN A 5 18.74 -27.21 26.11
C GLN A 5 18.21 -27.31 24.67
N GLN A 6 16.92 -27.12 24.46
CA GLN A 6 16.35 -27.06 23.09
C GLN A 6 16.96 -25.90 22.32
N LEU A 7 17.00 -24.69 22.90
CA LEU A 7 17.51 -23.49 22.25
C LEU A 7 18.98 -23.67 21.81
N THR A 8 19.84 -24.23 22.66
CA THR A 8 21.26 -24.48 22.32
C THR A 8 21.38 -25.42 21.11
N ILE A 9 20.60 -26.50 21.07
CA ILE A 9 20.60 -27.44 19.95
C ILE A 9 20.07 -26.75 18.68
N ILE A 10 18.97 -25.99 18.77
CA ILE A 10 18.40 -25.28 17.63
C ILE A 10 19.39 -24.27 17.05
N GLN A 11 20.11 -23.52 17.90
CA GLN A 11 21.12 -22.56 17.46
C GLN A 11 22.32 -23.22 16.76
N SER A 12 22.66 -24.47 17.12
CA SER A 12 23.73 -25.21 16.44
C SER A 12 23.33 -25.83 15.10
N LEU A 13 22.03 -25.91 14.78
CA LEU A 13 21.51 -26.51 13.56
C LEU A 13 21.35 -25.52 12.40
N ILE A 14 21.42 -24.23 12.68
CA ILE A 14 21.17 -23.17 11.69
C ILE A 14 22.33 -22.19 11.63
N SER A 15 22.60 -21.68 10.43
CA SER A 15 23.50 -20.54 10.24
C SER A 15 22.79 -19.21 10.46
N ASP A 16 23.57 -18.12 10.61
CA ASP A 16 22.99 -16.77 10.75
C ASP A 16 22.28 -16.27 9.47
N ALA A 17 22.52 -16.95 8.34
CA ALA A 17 21.91 -16.62 7.04
C ALA A 17 20.57 -17.34 6.78
N ASP A 18 20.21 -18.35 7.59
CA ASP A 18 19.01 -19.15 7.35
C ASP A 18 17.77 -18.44 7.89
N GLU A 19 16.81 -18.11 7.03
CA GLU A 19 15.55 -17.46 7.40
C GLU A 19 14.43 -18.47 7.71
N ASP A 20 14.35 -19.57 6.98
CA ASP A 20 13.34 -20.63 7.14
C ASP A 20 13.91 -21.98 6.68
N VAL A 21 14.03 -22.91 7.61
CA VAL A 21 14.55 -24.25 7.32
C VAL A 21 13.68 -25.35 7.89
N ARG A 22 13.65 -26.49 7.20
CA ARG A 22 12.97 -27.69 7.65
C ARG A 22 13.95 -28.86 7.68
N LEU A 23 14.04 -29.49 8.83
CA LEU A 23 15.10 -30.47 9.16
C LEU A 23 14.50 -31.70 9.84
N ASP A 24 15.33 -32.76 9.94
CA ASP A 24 15.06 -33.89 10.81
C ASP A 24 15.07 -33.43 12.27
N CYS A 25 14.09 -33.86 13.04
CA CYS A 25 13.95 -33.41 14.42
C CYS A 25 14.94 -34.13 15.34
N PRO A 26 15.91 -33.43 15.97
CA PRO A 26 16.88 -34.08 16.88
C PRO A 26 16.27 -34.50 18.20
N PHE A 27 15.01 -34.12 18.46
CA PHE A 27 14.32 -34.42 19.74
C PHE A 27 13.45 -35.67 19.65
N CYS A 28 13.00 -36.07 18.45
CA CYS A 28 12.17 -37.26 18.24
C CYS A 28 12.65 -38.13 17.08
N ASN A 29 13.74 -37.78 16.41
CA ASN A 29 14.36 -38.48 15.27
C ASN A 29 13.44 -38.71 14.06
N ASN A 30 12.34 -37.93 13.95
CA ASN A 30 11.49 -38.00 12.77
C ASN A 30 12.00 -37.13 11.64
N ILE A 31 11.98 -37.68 10.43
CA ILE A 31 12.54 -37.07 9.23
C ILE A 31 11.68 -35.87 8.81
N ASN A 32 12.33 -34.73 8.54
CA ASN A 32 11.74 -33.50 7.98
C ASN A 32 10.53 -32.95 8.78
N THR A 33 10.54 -33.10 10.11
CA THR A 33 9.43 -32.66 10.98
C THR A 33 9.71 -31.42 11.81
N LEU A 34 10.96 -30.99 11.93
CA LEU A 34 11.31 -29.78 12.66
C LEU A 34 11.37 -28.59 11.70
N LYS A 35 10.54 -27.58 11.93
CA LYS A 35 10.64 -26.28 11.30
C LYS A 35 11.34 -25.30 12.23
N ILE A 36 12.34 -24.58 11.70
CA ILE A 36 13.01 -23.47 12.37
C ILE A 36 12.83 -22.26 11.48
N GLN A 37 12.38 -21.15 12.05
CA GLN A 37 12.14 -19.90 11.36
C GLN A 37 12.81 -18.75 12.12
N ARG A 38 13.53 -17.90 11.38
CA ARG A 38 14.08 -16.66 11.90
C ARG A 38 13.32 -15.49 11.30
N ASP A 39 12.79 -14.63 12.17
CA ASP A 39 12.15 -13.38 11.80
C ASP A 39 12.80 -12.23 12.56
N ASN A 40 13.52 -11.37 11.85
CA ASN A 40 14.36 -10.31 12.41
C ASN A 40 15.36 -10.88 13.46
N ASN A 41 15.09 -10.65 14.74
CA ASN A 41 15.92 -11.11 15.85
C ASN A 41 15.27 -12.21 16.68
N SER A 42 14.13 -12.72 16.22
CA SER A 42 13.39 -13.80 16.88
C SER A 42 13.64 -15.12 16.18
N LEU A 43 13.85 -16.16 16.97
CA LEU A 43 14.04 -17.52 16.51
C LEU A 43 12.87 -18.37 17.00
N PHE A 44 12.17 -19.01 16.06
CA PHE A 44 11.02 -19.86 16.33
C PHE A 44 11.36 -21.28 15.89
N TRP A 45 10.92 -22.27 16.66
CA TRP A 45 11.00 -23.67 16.23
C TRP A 45 9.76 -24.44 16.65
N TYR A 46 9.39 -25.41 15.84
CA TYR A 46 8.26 -26.28 16.08
C TYR A 46 8.43 -27.61 15.35
N CYS A 47 8.21 -28.73 16.08
CA CYS A 47 8.16 -30.04 15.47
C CYS A 47 6.70 -30.43 15.15
N PHE A 48 6.44 -30.83 13.91
CA PHE A 48 5.10 -31.26 13.46
C PHE A 48 4.72 -32.67 13.85
N HIS A 49 5.64 -33.45 14.45
CA HIS A 49 5.32 -34.78 14.92
C HIS A 49 4.48 -34.74 16.20
N ALA A 50 3.30 -35.41 16.19
CA ALA A 50 2.26 -35.26 17.21
C ALA A 50 2.71 -35.58 18.66
N SER A 51 3.66 -36.53 18.82
CA SER A 51 4.21 -36.90 20.14
C SER A 51 5.46 -36.13 20.55
N CYS A 52 5.91 -35.14 19.74
CA CYS A 52 7.08 -34.34 20.04
C CYS A 52 6.70 -33.01 20.67
N SER A 53 7.31 -32.70 21.82
CA SER A 53 7.09 -31.43 22.53
C SER A 53 8.07 -30.33 22.14
N ALA A 54 8.90 -30.52 21.10
CA ALA A 54 9.89 -29.54 20.67
C ALA A 54 9.21 -28.32 20.03
N LYS A 55 9.17 -27.22 20.76
CA LYS A 55 8.67 -25.92 20.31
C LYS A 55 9.20 -24.81 21.19
N GLY A 56 9.43 -23.64 20.62
CA GLY A 56 9.84 -22.46 21.38
C GLY A 56 9.96 -21.22 20.55
N LYS A 57 10.11 -20.11 21.26
CA LYS A 57 10.44 -18.78 20.74
C LYS A 57 11.58 -18.21 21.59
N HIS A 58 12.61 -17.73 20.93
CA HIS A 58 13.70 -17.00 21.58
C HIS A 58 13.80 -15.61 20.93
N GLU A 59 13.78 -14.58 21.76
CA GLU A 59 14.00 -13.19 21.34
C GLU A 59 15.44 -12.82 21.69
N GLY A 60 16.28 -12.66 20.67
CA GLY A 60 17.65 -12.17 20.86
C GLY A 60 17.64 -10.69 21.23
N LYS A 61 18.72 -10.23 21.88
CA LYS A 61 18.94 -8.79 22.09
C LYS A 61 19.35 -8.17 20.76
N ILE A 62 18.58 -7.21 20.26
CA ILE A 62 18.93 -6.45 19.07
C ILE A 62 20.12 -5.55 19.42
N SER A 63 21.26 -5.73 18.77
CA SER A 63 22.39 -4.82 18.92
C SER A 63 22.12 -3.50 18.19
N MET A 64 22.66 -2.39 18.70
CA MET A 64 22.58 -1.08 18.02
C MET A 64 23.11 -1.15 16.58
N LYS A 65 24.11 -2.00 16.32
CA LYS A 65 24.65 -2.25 14.98
C LYS A 65 23.61 -2.91 14.07
N GLN A 66 22.89 -3.93 14.55
CA GLN A 66 21.82 -4.60 13.79
C GLN A 66 20.64 -3.65 13.51
N ILE A 67 20.28 -2.78 14.47
CA ILE A 67 19.29 -1.73 14.25
C ILE A 67 19.77 -0.78 13.15
N TYR A 68 21.01 -0.32 13.23
CA TYR A 68 21.61 0.57 12.24
C TYR A 68 21.68 -0.08 10.87
N ASP A 69 22.17 -1.31 10.77
CA ASP A 69 22.28 -2.06 9.52
C ASP A 69 20.90 -2.34 8.91
N THR A 70 19.87 -2.65 9.72
CA THR A 70 18.49 -2.85 9.24
C THR A 70 17.87 -1.56 8.73
N VAL A 71 18.11 -0.43 9.40
CA VAL A 71 17.62 0.89 8.97
C VAL A 71 18.35 1.33 7.70
N VAL A 72 19.70 1.19 7.67
CA VAL A 72 20.51 1.63 6.53
C VAL A 72 20.35 0.71 5.31
N THR A 73 20.14 -0.61 5.49
CA THR A 73 19.86 -1.52 4.36
C THR A 73 18.45 -1.31 3.79
N LYS A 74 17.45 -1.05 4.63
CA LYS A 74 16.11 -0.66 4.14
C LYS A 74 16.13 0.67 3.37
N GLU A 75 16.99 1.61 3.75
CA GLU A 75 17.21 2.84 2.97
C GLU A 75 18.03 2.60 1.68
N LYS A 76 18.81 1.52 1.62
CA LYS A 76 19.67 1.16 0.47
C LYS A 76 19.10 0.12 -0.47
N GLU A 77 18.00 -0.54 -0.16
CA GLU A 77 17.21 -1.22 -1.19
C GLU A 77 16.76 -0.14 -2.18
N LYS A 78 17.59 0.09 -3.20
CA LYS A 78 17.31 1.01 -4.30
C LYS A 78 15.94 0.62 -4.83
N GLU A 79 14.93 1.45 -4.54
CA GLU A 79 13.59 1.31 -5.13
C GLU A 79 13.80 1.01 -6.61
N LYS A 80 13.45 -0.19 -7.04
CA LYS A 80 13.54 -0.56 -8.45
C LYS A 80 12.65 0.42 -9.20
N PRO A 81 13.18 1.16 -10.19
CA PRO A 81 12.37 2.14 -10.89
C PRO A 81 11.20 1.41 -11.56
N PHE A 82 9.99 1.93 -11.36
CA PHE A 82 8.83 1.40 -12.07
C PHE A 82 8.99 1.69 -13.57
N LEU A 83 9.01 0.65 -14.37
CA LEU A 83 9.03 0.76 -15.82
C LEU A 83 7.62 0.48 -16.35
N PRO A 84 6.93 1.48 -16.94
CA PRO A 84 5.62 1.28 -17.53
C PRO A 84 5.66 0.15 -18.58
N PRO A 85 4.70 -0.79 -18.56
CA PRO A 85 4.58 -1.81 -19.59
C PRO A 85 4.51 -1.21 -20.99
N ARG A 86 5.07 -1.90 -21.99
CA ARG A 86 5.01 -1.46 -23.40
C ARG A 86 3.59 -1.39 -23.96
N SER A 87 2.62 -2.04 -23.31
CA SER A 87 1.19 -1.96 -23.64
C SER A 87 0.53 -0.65 -23.24
N PHE A 88 1.23 0.23 -22.52
CA PHE A 88 0.73 1.55 -22.16
C PHE A 88 0.91 2.51 -23.33
N ILE A 89 -0.21 2.98 -23.87
CA ILE A 89 -0.23 3.97 -24.95
C ILE A 89 -1.01 5.22 -24.53
N SER A 90 -1.03 6.22 -25.41
CA SER A 90 -1.79 7.45 -25.16
C SER A 90 -3.27 7.16 -25.02
N ILE A 91 -3.92 7.78 -24.03
CA ILE A 91 -5.39 7.67 -23.82
C ILE A 91 -6.21 8.25 -25.00
N HIS A 92 -5.61 9.07 -25.84
CA HIS A 92 -6.29 9.64 -27.01
C HIS A 92 -6.62 8.58 -28.05
N SER A 93 -5.94 7.43 -28.03
CA SER A 93 -6.16 6.30 -28.93
C SER A 93 -7.43 5.51 -28.59
N GLU A 94 -8.05 5.73 -27.40
CA GLU A 94 -9.19 4.96 -26.92
C GLU A 94 -10.33 5.90 -26.47
N LYS A 95 -11.44 5.89 -27.22
CA LYS A 95 -12.62 6.72 -26.94
C LYS A 95 -13.21 6.44 -25.55
N LYS A 96 -13.25 5.18 -25.12
CA LYS A 96 -13.75 4.77 -23.79
C LYS A 96 -12.97 5.40 -22.64
N CYS A 97 -11.69 5.69 -22.83
CA CYS A 97 -10.90 6.44 -21.83
C CYS A 97 -11.41 7.86 -21.67
N GLN A 98 -11.74 8.53 -22.77
CA GLN A 98 -12.27 9.91 -22.73
C GLN A 98 -13.67 9.94 -22.09
N GLU A 99 -14.51 8.97 -22.42
CA GLU A 99 -15.84 8.81 -21.82
C GLU A 99 -15.73 8.55 -20.32
N TYR A 100 -14.80 7.68 -19.89
CA TYR A 100 -14.54 7.43 -18.49
C TYR A 100 -14.12 8.68 -17.73
N LEU A 101 -13.17 9.46 -18.27
CA LEU A 101 -12.69 10.70 -17.64
C LEU A 101 -13.82 11.72 -17.46
N LYS A 102 -14.67 11.88 -18.47
CA LYS A 102 -15.84 12.76 -18.42
C LYS A 102 -16.84 12.31 -17.36
N LYS A 103 -17.21 11.03 -17.39
CA LYS A 103 -18.21 10.45 -16.48
C LYS A 103 -17.80 10.54 -15.00
N ASN A 104 -16.49 10.53 -14.71
CA ASN A 104 -15.94 10.47 -13.34
C ASN A 104 -15.23 11.76 -12.91
N ASN A 105 -15.53 12.91 -13.54
CA ASN A 105 -14.98 14.22 -13.20
C ASN A 105 -13.45 14.29 -13.17
N CYS A 106 -12.77 13.51 -14.04
CA CYS A 106 -11.31 13.48 -14.11
C CYS A 106 -10.72 14.44 -15.17
N VAL A 107 -11.56 15.09 -15.99
CA VAL A 107 -11.11 15.91 -17.12
C VAL A 107 -10.24 17.09 -16.67
N GLN A 108 -10.69 17.82 -15.65
CA GLN A 108 -9.93 18.95 -15.11
C GLN A 108 -8.55 18.54 -14.56
N ALA A 109 -8.47 17.38 -13.87
CA ALA A 109 -7.21 16.85 -13.36
C ALA A 109 -6.21 16.57 -14.49
N LYS A 110 -6.72 16.09 -15.65
CA LYS A 110 -5.92 15.87 -16.85
C LYS A 110 -5.48 17.19 -17.49
N GLU A 111 -6.42 18.10 -17.75
CA GLU A 111 -6.16 19.36 -18.47
C GLU A 111 -5.21 20.29 -17.70
N LYS A 112 -5.32 20.32 -16.38
CA LYS A 112 -4.43 21.08 -15.48
C LYS A 112 -3.11 20.34 -15.16
N GLY A 113 -2.86 19.18 -15.77
CA GLY A 113 -1.63 18.39 -15.55
C GLY A 113 -1.48 17.80 -14.15
N LYS A 114 -2.55 17.78 -13.33
CA LYS A 114 -2.53 17.29 -11.95
C LYS A 114 -2.51 15.76 -11.85
N ALA A 115 -2.97 15.07 -12.91
CA ALA A 115 -2.90 13.63 -13.06
C ALA A 115 -2.45 13.26 -14.48
N SER A 116 -1.72 12.14 -14.59
CA SER A 116 -1.28 11.59 -15.86
C SER A 116 -1.97 10.26 -16.12
N PHE A 117 -2.45 10.08 -17.34
CA PHE A 117 -3.24 8.93 -17.74
C PHE A 117 -2.64 8.25 -18.96
N MET A 118 -2.76 6.92 -19.01
CA MET A 118 -2.45 6.09 -20.16
C MET A 118 -3.56 5.08 -20.41
N TYR A 119 -3.50 4.38 -21.53
CA TYR A 119 -4.37 3.24 -21.84
C TYR A 119 -3.53 1.97 -21.96
N ASP A 120 -3.89 0.93 -21.21
CA ASP A 120 -3.32 -0.40 -21.38
C ASP A 120 -4.14 -1.18 -22.41
N VAL A 121 -3.59 -1.29 -23.64
CA VAL A 121 -4.25 -2.01 -24.74
C VAL A 121 -4.40 -3.49 -24.50
N LYS A 122 -3.48 -4.09 -23.70
CA LYS A 122 -3.48 -5.53 -23.43
C LYS A 122 -4.56 -5.92 -22.42
N GLN A 123 -4.77 -5.08 -21.42
CA GLN A 123 -5.72 -5.35 -20.34
C GLN A 123 -7.01 -4.52 -20.42
N HIS A 124 -7.16 -3.68 -21.45
CA HIS A 124 -8.33 -2.81 -21.66
C HIS A 124 -8.65 -1.93 -20.44
N ARG A 125 -7.64 -1.21 -19.94
CA ARG A 125 -7.73 -0.38 -18.74
C ARG A 125 -7.32 1.06 -19.02
N ILE A 126 -8.07 2.01 -18.47
CA ILE A 126 -7.52 3.34 -18.24
C ILE A 126 -6.54 3.26 -17.06
N VAL A 127 -5.38 3.86 -17.21
CA VAL A 127 -4.26 3.77 -16.26
C VAL A 127 -3.96 5.15 -15.68
N PHE A 128 -3.95 5.24 -14.36
CA PHE A 128 -3.55 6.39 -13.56
C PHE A 128 -2.09 6.21 -13.18
N LEU A 129 -1.19 7.09 -13.61
CA LEU A 129 0.22 7.02 -13.24
C LEU A 129 0.43 7.60 -11.85
N ILE A 130 1.08 6.83 -10.98
CA ILE A 130 1.52 7.29 -9.66
C ILE A 130 2.86 7.98 -9.85
N LYS A 131 2.94 9.27 -9.49
CA LYS A 131 4.15 10.06 -9.64
C LYS A 131 4.63 10.66 -8.34
N GLU A 132 5.93 10.68 -8.16
CA GLU A 132 6.62 11.55 -7.22
C GLU A 132 7.46 12.53 -8.01
N LYS A 133 7.03 13.80 -8.09
CA LYS A 133 7.57 14.80 -9.03
C LYS A 133 7.52 14.23 -10.46
N GLU A 134 8.66 14.18 -11.15
CA GLU A 134 8.76 13.65 -12.52
C GLU A 134 8.96 12.12 -12.60
N LYS A 135 9.17 11.45 -11.45
CA LYS A 135 9.41 10.00 -11.41
C LYS A 135 8.12 9.24 -11.32
N VAL A 136 7.90 8.26 -12.20
CA VAL A 136 6.80 7.31 -12.08
C VAL A 136 7.19 6.24 -11.08
N LYS A 137 6.38 6.08 -10.02
CA LYS A 137 6.55 5.11 -8.91
C LYS A 137 5.70 3.86 -9.09
N GLY A 138 4.67 3.94 -9.90
CA GLY A 138 3.72 2.85 -10.14
C GLY A 138 2.57 3.30 -11.02
N ALA A 139 1.59 2.45 -11.16
CA ALA A 139 0.36 2.79 -11.87
C ALA A 139 -0.84 1.99 -11.36
N ILE A 140 -2.03 2.52 -11.57
CA ILE A 140 -3.28 1.88 -11.19
C ILE A 140 -4.21 1.86 -12.40
N GLY A 141 -4.66 0.68 -12.79
CA GLY A 141 -5.54 0.48 -13.95
C GLY A 141 -6.98 0.21 -13.56
N ARG A 142 -7.91 0.93 -14.17
CA ARG A 142 -9.35 0.69 -14.06
C ARG A 142 -9.87 0.02 -15.31
N GLY A 143 -10.54 -1.12 -15.18
CA GLY A 143 -11.22 -1.78 -16.30
C GLY A 143 -12.29 -0.90 -16.94
N LEU A 144 -12.29 -0.80 -18.27
CA LEU A 144 -13.22 0.04 -19.04
C LEU A 144 -14.56 -0.64 -19.34
N ASN A 145 -14.71 -1.91 -19.02
CA ASN A 145 -15.96 -2.65 -19.13
C ASN A 145 -16.10 -3.67 -17.98
N ALA A 146 -17.29 -4.24 -17.82
CA ALA A 146 -17.60 -5.18 -16.75
C ALA A 146 -16.87 -6.53 -16.85
N GLN A 147 -16.36 -6.88 -18.03
CA GLN A 147 -15.65 -8.15 -18.29
C GLN A 147 -14.18 -8.08 -17.87
N VAL A 148 -13.65 -6.89 -17.63
CA VAL A 148 -12.25 -6.69 -17.18
C VAL A 148 -12.17 -6.87 -15.68
N TYR A 149 -11.63 -8.01 -15.23
CA TYR A 149 -11.44 -8.33 -13.83
C TYR A 149 -9.95 -8.46 -13.47
N PRO A 150 -9.52 -8.06 -12.27
CA PRO A 150 -10.27 -7.31 -11.28
C PRO A 150 -10.61 -5.90 -11.75
N LYS A 151 -11.65 -5.28 -11.17
CA LYS A 151 -12.12 -3.91 -11.49
C LYS A 151 -11.00 -2.87 -11.42
N TRP A 152 -10.15 -2.96 -10.38
CA TRP A 152 -8.92 -2.19 -10.20
C TRP A 152 -7.71 -3.12 -10.21
N PHE A 153 -6.61 -2.70 -10.83
CA PHE A 153 -5.37 -3.45 -10.92
C PHE A 153 -4.18 -2.55 -10.63
N ILE A 154 -3.28 -2.99 -9.75
CA ILE A 154 -2.08 -2.24 -9.38
C ILE A 154 -0.90 -2.78 -10.18
N TYR A 155 -0.21 -1.91 -10.90
CA TYR A 155 1.01 -2.20 -11.62
C TYR A 155 2.21 -1.80 -10.76
N GLY A 156 3.08 -2.75 -10.46
CA GLY A 156 4.20 -2.56 -9.55
C GLY A 156 3.79 -2.69 -8.07
N GLU A 157 4.60 -2.12 -7.20
CA GLU A 157 4.40 -2.17 -5.75
C GLU A 157 3.48 -1.04 -5.25
N LYS A 158 2.69 -1.33 -4.21
CA LYS A 158 1.85 -0.34 -3.54
C LYS A 158 2.68 0.42 -2.48
N SER A 159 3.80 1.00 -2.88
CA SER A 159 4.73 1.69 -1.98
C SER A 159 4.50 3.21 -1.90
N TYR A 160 3.76 3.78 -2.86
CA TYR A 160 3.50 5.22 -2.95
C TYR A 160 2.03 5.50 -3.27
N PRO A 161 1.36 6.48 -2.62
CA PRO A 161 -0.04 6.80 -2.89
C PRO A 161 -0.22 7.48 -4.26
N PHE A 162 -1.35 7.23 -4.93
CA PHE A 162 -1.78 8.11 -6.00
C PHE A 162 -2.25 9.43 -5.39
N ILE A 163 -1.60 10.52 -5.78
CA ILE A 163 -1.93 11.87 -5.33
C ILE A 163 -2.24 12.73 -6.55
N CYS A 164 -3.36 13.46 -6.50
CA CYS A 164 -3.80 14.37 -7.54
C CYS A 164 -4.07 15.74 -6.93
N GLY A 165 -3.29 16.76 -7.32
CA GLY A 165 -3.37 18.12 -6.80
C GLY A 165 -2.15 18.56 -6.00
N ASP A 166 -2.09 19.87 -5.71
CA ASP A 166 -0.92 20.54 -5.11
C ASP A 166 -1.26 21.30 -3.80
N ASN A 167 -2.49 21.15 -3.29
CA ASN A 167 -2.93 21.75 -2.03
C ASN A 167 -2.30 21.04 -0.84
N ASP A 168 -2.09 21.73 0.26
CA ASP A 168 -1.58 21.18 1.53
C ASP A 168 -2.66 20.53 2.41
N ILE A 169 -3.93 20.57 1.97
CA ILE A 169 -5.03 19.77 2.53
C ILE A 169 -5.28 18.58 1.61
N GLY A 170 -5.08 17.37 2.14
CA GLY A 170 -5.30 16.11 1.46
C GLY A 170 -6.68 15.53 1.75
N ILE A 171 -7.40 15.08 0.72
CA ILE A 171 -8.65 14.32 0.85
C ILE A 171 -8.34 12.86 0.52
N LEU A 172 -8.34 11.99 1.53
CA LEU A 172 -8.11 10.55 1.37
C LEU A 172 -9.44 9.87 1.01
N VAL A 173 -9.48 9.30 -0.17
CA VAL A 173 -10.66 8.67 -0.79
C VAL A 173 -10.38 7.23 -1.19
N GLU A 174 -11.39 6.46 -1.59
CA GLU A 174 -11.20 5.07 -1.95
C GLU A 174 -10.44 4.86 -3.25
N ASP A 175 -10.77 5.62 -4.30
CA ASP A 175 -10.26 5.38 -5.65
C ASP A 175 -9.66 6.61 -6.34
N CYS A 176 -8.90 6.37 -7.42
CA CYS A 176 -8.21 7.41 -8.16
C CYS A 176 -9.14 8.41 -8.85
N ALA A 177 -10.36 8.02 -9.22
CA ALA A 177 -11.28 8.92 -9.89
C ALA A 177 -11.84 9.95 -8.90
N SER A 178 -12.23 9.51 -7.70
CA SER A 178 -12.64 10.39 -6.60
C SER A 178 -11.49 11.34 -6.18
N ALA A 179 -10.23 10.85 -6.17
CA ALA A 179 -9.06 11.69 -5.93
C ALA A 179 -8.86 12.76 -7.02
N CYS A 180 -9.14 12.44 -8.29
CA CYS A 180 -9.09 13.42 -9.38
C CYS A 180 -10.21 14.46 -9.27
N ALA A 181 -11.41 14.06 -8.86
CA ALA A 181 -12.57 14.95 -8.78
C ALA A 181 -12.38 16.11 -7.77
N VAL A 182 -11.67 15.86 -6.65
CA VAL A 182 -11.41 16.89 -5.64
C VAL A 182 -10.20 17.78 -5.98
N SER A 183 -9.43 17.45 -7.00
CA SER A 183 -8.13 18.04 -7.26
C SER A 183 -8.14 19.51 -7.68
N SER A 184 -9.31 20.07 -8.02
CA SER A 184 -9.44 21.51 -8.31
C SER A 184 -9.27 22.37 -7.06
N LEU A 185 -9.71 21.89 -5.91
CA LEU A 185 -9.75 22.62 -4.63
C LEU A 185 -8.78 22.05 -3.59
N TYR A 186 -8.54 20.76 -3.60
CA TYR A 186 -7.75 20.02 -2.61
C TYR A 186 -6.76 19.08 -3.30
N SER A 187 -5.93 18.38 -2.56
CA SER A 187 -5.17 17.25 -3.08
C SER A 187 -5.90 15.95 -2.80
N GLY A 188 -6.37 15.26 -3.84
CA GLY A 188 -6.98 13.93 -3.68
C GLY A 188 -5.92 12.86 -3.51
N ILE A 189 -6.15 11.92 -2.58
CA ILE A 189 -5.27 10.81 -2.25
C ILE A 189 -6.07 9.52 -2.35
N ALA A 190 -5.67 8.58 -3.22
CA ALA A 190 -6.37 7.30 -3.35
C ALA A 190 -5.80 6.23 -2.44
N LEU A 191 -6.63 5.65 -1.59
CA LEU A 191 -6.28 4.56 -0.66
C LEU A 191 -6.05 3.24 -1.41
N MET A 192 -6.90 2.95 -2.40
CA MET A 192 -6.85 1.73 -3.23
C MET A 192 -6.77 0.44 -2.43
N GLY A 193 -7.58 0.31 -1.38
CA GLY A 193 -7.60 -0.88 -0.55
C GLY A 193 -8.37 -0.72 0.75
N THR A 194 -8.20 -1.69 1.64
CA THR A 194 -8.94 -1.79 2.90
C THR A 194 -8.22 -1.21 4.11
N SER A 195 -6.94 -0.85 3.98
CA SER A 195 -6.13 -0.28 5.06
C SER A 195 -5.14 0.75 4.51
N LEU A 196 -4.70 1.67 5.35
CA LEU A 196 -3.65 2.61 5.02
C LEU A 196 -2.29 1.88 5.08
N PRO A 197 -1.52 1.81 3.97
CA PRO A 197 -0.18 1.24 4.00
C PRO A 197 0.77 2.12 4.81
N ASP A 198 1.64 1.51 5.62
CA ASP A 198 2.65 2.23 6.41
C ASP A 198 3.59 3.06 5.52
N SER A 199 3.88 2.59 4.30
CA SER A 199 4.67 3.31 3.29
C SER A 199 4.07 4.64 2.86
N TYR A 200 2.75 4.86 3.04
CA TYR A 200 2.10 6.13 2.70
C TYR A 200 2.34 7.20 3.77
N ILE A 201 2.48 6.82 5.04
CA ILE A 201 2.58 7.74 6.18
C ILE A 201 3.70 8.78 6.01
N PRO A 202 4.95 8.43 5.65
CA PRO A 202 6.02 9.41 5.44
C PRO A 202 5.70 10.42 4.33
N VAL A 203 5.02 9.97 3.27
CA VAL A 203 4.62 10.82 2.15
C VAL A 203 3.55 11.81 2.58
N LEU A 204 2.52 11.32 3.30
CA LEU A 204 1.41 12.14 3.78
C LEU A 204 1.90 13.19 4.79
N LYS A 205 2.70 12.79 5.78
CA LYS A 205 3.33 13.69 6.77
C LYS A 205 4.16 14.79 6.12
N LYS A 206 4.91 14.46 5.06
CA LYS A 206 5.79 15.42 4.38
C LYS A 206 5.02 16.41 3.52
N LYS A 207 3.90 15.96 2.90
CA LYS A 207 3.19 16.73 1.87
C LYS A 207 2.02 17.54 2.41
N PHE A 208 1.35 17.07 3.47
CA PHE A 208 0.09 17.65 3.93
C PHE A 208 0.19 18.22 5.34
N LYS A 209 -0.50 19.35 5.57
CA LYS A 209 -0.77 19.90 6.90
C LYS A 209 -1.95 19.20 7.54
N LYS A 210 -2.96 18.85 6.72
CA LYS A 210 -4.18 18.18 7.15
C LYS A 210 -4.59 17.13 6.15
N VAL A 211 -5.08 15.98 6.62
CA VAL A 211 -5.67 14.91 5.81
C VAL A 211 -7.10 14.65 6.29
N ILE A 212 -8.07 14.85 5.41
CA ILE A 212 -9.47 14.54 5.67
C ILE A 212 -9.75 13.16 5.06
N VAL A 213 -10.14 12.20 5.89
CA VAL A 213 -10.48 10.84 5.46
C VAL A 213 -11.95 10.84 5.05
N ALA A 214 -12.20 10.73 3.75
CA ALA A 214 -13.53 10.81 3.14
C ALA A 214 -13.79 9.53 2.32
N LEU A 215 -14.15 8.46 3.01
CA LEU A 215 -14.49 7.16 2.41
C LEU A 215 -16.00 7.04 2.26
N ASP A 216 -16.44 6.05 1.47
CA ASP A 216 -17.85 5.75 1.25
C ASP A 216 -18.53 5.38 2.59
N ARG A 217 -19.85 5.58 2.64
CA ARG A 217 -20.63 5.44 3.88
C ARG A 217 -20.52 4.07 4.54
N ASP A 218 -20.40 3.01 3.76
CA ASP A 218 -20.21 1.64 4.23
C ASP A 218 -18.81 1.38 4.84
N ALA A 219 -17.85 2.26 4.55
CA ALA A 219 -16.49 2.23 5.09
C ALA A 219 -16.26 3.21 6.26
N THR A 220 -17.32 3.70 6.93
CA THR A 220 -17.22 4.71 8.01
C THR A 220 -16.30 4.26 9.15
N ALA A 221 -16.45 3.04 9.67
CA ALA A 221 -15.58 2.53 10.75
C ALA A 221 -14.10 2.57 10.36
N LYS A 222 -13.80 2.13 9.13
CA LYS A 222 -12.46 2.17 8.54
C LYS A 222 -11.92 3.60 8.39
N ALA A 223 -12.78 4.56 8.04
CA ALA A 223 -12.39 5.97 7.96
C ALA A 223 -11.89 6.49 9.31
N PHE A 224 -12.59 6.15 10.41
CA PHE A 224 -12.16 6.50 11.76
C PHE A 224 -10.86 5.81 12.16
N ASP A 225 -10.68 4.52 11.85
CA ASP A 225 -9.44 3.80 12.15
C ASP A 225 -8.24 4.42 11.44
N ILE A 226 -8.38 4.73 10.15
CA ILE A 226 -7.34 5.41 9.36
C ILE A 226 -7.05 6.81 9.90
N SER A 227 -8.08 7.60 10.23
CA SER A 227 -7.89 8.93 10.79
C SER A 227 -7.17 8.86 12.14
N ASN A 228 -7.53 7.92 13.01
CA ASN A 228 -6.84 7.70 14.29
C ASN A 228 -5.37 7.32 14.09
N GLN A 229 -5.06 6.47 13.12
CA GLN A 229 -3.67 6.14 12.76
C GLN A 229 -2.91 7.39 12.26
N LEU A 230 -3.53 8.21 11.41
CA LEU A 230 -2.89 9.41 10.84
C LEU A 230 -2.65 10.50 11.86
N ARG A 231 -3.48 10.67 12.89
CA ARG A 231 -3.36 11.72 13.93
C ARG A 231 -2.02 11.75 14.65
N TYR A 232 -1.30 10.63 14.67
CA TYR A 232 0.07 10.58 15.23
C TYR A 232 1.11 11.30 14.35
N TYR A 233 0.78 11.60 13.09
CA TYR A 233 1.74 12.08 12.08
C TYR A 233 1.34 13.38 11.40
N VAL A 234 0.04 13.61 11.21
CA VAL A 234 -0.54 14.76 10.51
C VAL A 234 -1.93 15.05 11.10
N GLU A 235 -2.37 16.31 11.08
CA GLU A 235 -3.75 16.65 11.46
C GLU A 235 -4.72 15.82 10.61
N SER A 236 -5.66 15.11 11.27
CA SER A 236 -6.59 14.25 10.57
C SER A 236 -7.99 14.31 11.16
N GLU A 237 -8.97 14.33 10.28
CA GLU A 237 -10.40 14.25 10.60
C GLU A 237 -11.13 13.34 9.63
N VAL A 238 -12.37 12.98 9.95
CA VAL A 238 -13.23 12.14 9.11
C VAL A 238 -14.38 12.99 8.58
N LYS A 239 -14.67 12.84 7.27
CA LYS A 239 -15.87 13.36 6.64
C LYS A 239 -16.66 12.19 6.06
N ILE A 240 -17.90 12.02 6.53
CA ILE A 240 -18.79 10.97 6.02
C ILE A 240 -19.42 11.46 4.73
N LEU A 241 -19.32 10.64 3.69
CA LEU A 241 -19.90 10.92 2.37
C LEU A 241 -21.27 10.24 2.22
N GLU A 242 -22.16 10.89 1.49
CA GLU A 242 -23.42 10.29 1.05
C GLU A 242 -23.24 9.46 -0.23
N ASP A 243 -22.30 9.88 -1.09
CA ASP A 243 -21.98 9.25 -2.38
C ASP A 243 -20.51 9.50 -2.73
N ASP A 244 -19.98 8.78 -3.72
CA ASP A 244 -18.62 8.94 -4.25
C ASP A 244 -18.36 10.38 -4.73
N LEU A 245 -17.21 10.96 -4.34
CA LEU A 245 -16.83 12.34 -4.69
C LEU A 245 -16.70 12.58 -6.21
N LYS A 246 -16.44 11.53 -6.99
CA LYS A 246 -16.41 11.61 -8.45
C LYS A 246 -17.76 11.98 -9.09
N TYR A 247 -18.86 11.88 -8.35
CA TYR A 247 -20.21 12.27 -8.81
C TYR A 247 -20.62 13.67 -8.37
N TYR A 248 -19.82 14.33 -7.50
CA TYR A 248 -20.10 15.69 -7.06
C TYR A 248 -19.47 16.73 -7.98
N ASN A 249 -20.15 17.85 -8.17
CA ASN A 249 -19.57 19.01 -8.82
C ASN A 249 -18.67 19.80 -7.85
N GLU A 250 -17.90 20.72 -8.39
CA GLU A 250 -16.93 21.54 -7.62
C GLU A 250 -17.60 22.35 -6.48
N SER A 251 -18.78 22.91 -6.73
CA SER A 251 -19.52 23.67 -5.71
C SER A 251 -19.92 22.80 -4.52
N LYS A 252 -20.40 21.58 -4.78
CA LYS A 252 -20.76 20.60 -3.74
C LYS A 252 -19.54 20.12 -2.95
N ILE A 253 -18.42 19.88 -3.64
CA ILE A 253 -17.16 19.53 -2.99
C ILE A 253 -16.68 20.65 -2.08
N LYS A 254 -16.77 21.91 -2.54
CA LYS A 254 -16.42 23.09 -1.74
C LYS A 254 -17.31 23.21 -0.48
N GLU A 255 -18.62 23.08 -0.65
CA GLU A 255 -19.57 23.10 0.49
C GLU A 255 -19.26 21.99 1.51
N LEU A 256 -18.94 20.79 1.04
CA LEU A 256 -18.68 19.62 1.87
C LEU A 256 -17.46 19.78 2.78
N PHE A 257 -16.39 20.42 2.30
CA PHE A 257 -15.11 20.51 3.01
C PHE A 257 -14.77 21.91 3.57
N ASN A 258 -15.54 22.95 3.26
CA ASN A 258 -15.38 24.31 3.83
C ASN A 258 -16.28 24.59 5.04
N GLY A 259 -17.03 23.57 5.51
CA GLY A 259 -17.94 23.66 6.64
C GLY A 259 -17.26 23.41 7.99
#